data_5e73b16c5df9575edf8105bc0b667807
#
_entry.id   5e73b16c5df9575edf8105bc0b667807
#
_cell.length_a   1.000
_cell.length_b   1.000
_cell.length_c   1.000
_cell.angle_alpha   90.00
_cell.angle_beta   90.00
_cell.angle_gamma   90.00
#
_symmetry.space_group_name_H-M   'P 1'
#
loop_
_entity.id
_entity.type
_entity.pdbx_description
1 polymer ?
#
loop_
_entity_poly.entity_id
_entity_poly.type
_entity_poly.pdbx_seq_one_letter_code
_entity_poly.pdbx_strand_id
1 'polypeptide(L)'
;MQFSIMDLWFATGPVGRAVVLVLLAMSMASIAVGTERLLALRRARKLSAEFLAAWRTREERPWSGSVDVAPGPADGSPAGILLRGLGMVLDQGMPQEIAEKAYDRTTRRLLLASSAQLRSGLGFLATVGSTAPFIGLFGTVLGIVNAFSQMAANGQGGLAVVAGGIAEALVTTALGILAAIPALWMYNSISGGVVALMTEIECAAEELAVSALGAEYAAAPAPPARNVRRIGSGRSDAR
;
A
#
# COMPACT_ATOMS: atom_id res chain seq x y z
N MET A 1 34.64 -28.73 -10.95
CA MET A 1 34.85 -27.28 -11.15
C MET A 1 34.33 -26.59 -9.90
N GLN A 2 35.22 -26.08 -9.07
CA GLN A 2 34.84 -25.28 -7.91
C GLN A 2 34.60 -23.86 -8.43
N PHE A 3 33.34 -23.45 -8.51
CA PHE A 3 32.97 -22.07 -8.79
C PHE A 3 33.26 -21.22 -7.56
N SER A 4 34.48 -20.65 -7.50
CA SER A 4 34.77 -19.63 -6.49
C SER A 4 34.18 -18.30 -6.96
N ILE A 5 33.38 -17.64 -6.10
CA ILE A 5 32.78 -16.31 -6.37
C ILE A 5 33.93 -15.29 -6.64
N MET A 6 35.08 -15.50 -6.02
CA MET A 6 36.28 -14.68 -6.19
C MET A 6 36.85 -14.81 -7.59
N ASP A 7 36.95 -16.04 -8.13
CA ASP A 7 37.45 -16.30 -9.47
C ASP A 7 36.51 -15.69 -10.53
N LEU A 8 35.21 -15.77 -10.31
CA LEU A 8 34.22 -15.11 -11.16
C LEU A 8 34.43 -13.58 -11.16
N TRP A 9 34.62 -12.98 -10.01
CA TRP A 9 34.85 -11.52 -9.90
C TRP A 9 36.08 -11.06 -10.65
N PHE A 10 37.21 -11.82 -10.56
CA PHE A 10 38.45 -11.48 -11.28
C PHE A 10 38.39 -11.75 -12.79
N ALA A 11 37.58 -12.74 -13.21
CA ALA A 11 37.36 -13.04 -14.60
C ALA A 11 36.42 -12.00 -15.28
N THR A 12 35.53 -11.36 -14.49
CA THR A 12 34.55 -10.39 -14.99
C THR A 12 35.22 -9.13 -15.52
N GLY A 13 34.97 -8.77 -16.78
CA GLY A 13 35.43 -7.55 -17.39
C GLY A 13 34.89 -6.28 -16.68
N PRO A 14 35.45 -5.07 -16.96
CA PRO A 14 35.08 -3.85 -16.26
C PRO A 14 33.58 -3.49 -16.39
N VAL A 15 32.97 -3.79 -17.52
CA VAL A 15 31.55 -3.56 -17.77
C VAL A 15 30.68 -4.50 -16.94
N GLY A 16 31.00 -5.79 -16.90
CA GLY A 16 30.28 -6.77 -16.10
C GLY A 16 30.34 -6.42 -14.61
N ARG A 17 31.53 -6.00 -14.11
CA ARG A 17 31.68 -5.50 -12.70
C ARG A 17 30.78 -4.31 -12.42
N ALA A 18 30.68 -3.34 -13.33
CA ALA A 18 29.83 -2.18 -13.18
C ALA A 18 28.34 -2.61 -13.07
N VAL A 19 27.88 -3.53 -13.91
CA VAL A 19 26.51 -4.07 -13.87
C VAL A 19 26.25 -4.77 -12.53
N VAL A 20 27.18 -5.63 -12.08
CA VAL A 20 27.04 -6.34 -10.80
C VAL A 20 26.97 -5.34 -9.63
N LEU A 21 27.81 -4.32 -9.59
CA LEU A 21 27.77 -3.29 -8.54
C LEU A 21 26.45 -2.51 -8.53
N VAL A 22 25.91 -2.15 -9.71
CA VAL A 22 24.61 -1.49 -9.82
C VAL A 22 23.51 -2.40 -9.27
N LEU A 23 23.48 -3.68 -9.66
CA LEU A 23 22.48 -4.64 -9.18
C LEU A 23 22.59 -4.87 -7.67
N LEU A 24 23.78 -4.95 -7.10
CA LEU A 24 23.99 -5.06 -5.67
C LEU A 24 23.49 -3.80 -4.94
N ALA A 25 23.82 -2.61 -5.43
CA ALA A 25 23.34 -1.36 -4.85
C ALA A 25 21.80 -1.26 -4.89
N MET A 26 21.18 -1.61 -6.02
CA MET A 26 19.73 -1.66 -6.16
C MET A 26 19.10 -2.68 -5.20
N SER A 27 19.69 -3.87 -5.07
CA SER A 27 19.22 -4.92 -4.16
C SER A 27 19.30 -4.45 -2.70
N MET A 28 20.42 -3.91 -2.26
CA MET A 28 20.58 -3.38 -0.90
C MET A 28 19.59 -2.25 -0.60
N ALA A 29 19.47 -1.30 -1.52
CA ALA A 29 18.52 -0.19 -1.37
C ALA A 29 17.06 -0.68 -1.31
N SER A 30 16.70 -1.66 -2.15
CA SER A 30 15.34 -2.22 -2.14
C SER A 30 15.03 -2.96 -0.84
N ILE A 31 15.95 -3.72 -0.29
CA ILE A 31 15.80 -4.39 1.00
C ILE A 31 15.65 -3.36 2.13
N ALA A 32 16.47 -2.31 2.13
CA ALA A 32 16.40 -1.25 3.14
C ALA A 32 15.05 -0.53 3.11
N VAL A 33 14.63 -0.05 1.94
CA VAL A 33 13.32 0.61 1.77
C VAL A 33 12.17 -0.35 2.08
N GLY A 34 12.23 -1.59 1.59
CA GLY A 34 11.19 -2.58 1.81
C GLY A 34 11.00 -2.93 3.29
N THR A 35 12.09 -3.14 4.03
CA THR A 35 12.02 -3.42 5.47
C THR A 35 11.50 -2.24 6.27
N GLU A 36 11.94 -1.01 5.96
CA GLU A 36 11.41 0.21 6.59
C GLU A 36 9.90 0.32 6.40
N ARG A 37 9.43 0.17 5.15
CA ARG A 37 8.00 0.29 4.82
C ARG A 37 7.16 -0.85 5.39
N LEU A 38 7.68 -2.06 5.42
CA LEU A 38 7.01 -3.19 6.06
C LEU A 38 6.83 -2.99 7.57
N LEU A 39 7.86 -2.47 8.23
CA LEU A 39 7.78 -2.13 9.66
C LEU A 39 6.80 -0.97 9.92
N ALA A 40 6.81 0.06 9.07
CA ALA A 40 5.85 1.16 9.16
C ALA A 40 4.41 0.67 9.01
N LEU A 41 4.13 -0.20 8.03
CA LEU A 41 2.82 -0.81 7.84
C LEU A 41 2.39 -1.67 9.04
N ARG A 42 3.31 -2.50 9.56
CA ARG A 42 3.02 -3.33 10.75
C ARG A 42 2.67 -2.48 11.97
N ARG A 43 3.41 -1.38 12.19
CA ARG A 43 3.12 -0.42 13.26
C ARG A 43 1.76 0.26 13.06
N ALA A 44 1.49 0.74 11.83
CA ALA A 44 0.21 1.37 11.51
C ALA A 44 -0.96 0.42 11.73
N ARG A 45 -0.84 -0.84 11.30
CA ARG A 45 -1.85 -1.89 11.54
C ARG A 45 -2.07 -2.15 13.02
N LYS A 46 -1.01 -2.36 13.78
CA LYS A 46 -1.09 -2.64 15.22
C LYS A 46 -1.79 -1.49 15.95
N LEU A 47 -1.35 -0.25 15.73
CA LEU A 47 -1.94 0.92 16.38
C LEU A 47 -3.38 1.16 15.93
N SER A 48 -3.71 0.94 14.65
CA SER A 48 -5.10 1.05 14.17
C SER A 48 -5.99 -0.01 14.79
N ALA A 49 -5.53 -1.25 14.90
CA ALA A 49 -6.28 -2.33 15.55
C ALA A 49 -6.52 -2.06 17.04
N GLU A 50 -5.51 -1.55 17.77
CA GLU A 50 -5.65 -1.14 19.16
C GLU A 50 -6.67 -0.02 19.31
N PHE A 51 -6.63 0.99 18.43
CA PHE A 51 -7.58 2.09 18.42
C PHE A 51 -9.01 1.60 18.14
N LEU A 52 -9.20 0.79 17.11
CA LEU A 52 -10.51 0.25 16.72
C LEU A 52 -11.10 -0.65 17.82
N ALA A 53 -10.27 -1.48 18.45
CA ALA A 53 -10.72 -2.30 19.58
C ALA A 53 -11.18 -1.44 20.76
N ALA A 54 -10.41 -0.41 21.12
CA ALA A 54 -10.78 0.52 22.19
C ALA A 54 -12.04 1.34 21.85
N TRP A 55 -12.22 1.69 20.57
CA TRP A 55 -13.39 2.42 20.09
C TRP A 55 -14.64 1.52 20.14
N ARG A 56 -14.60 0.31 19.58
CA ARG A 56 -15.73 -0.64 19.56
C ARG A 56 -16.23 -1.03 20.94
N THR A 57 -15.35 -1.16 21.93
CA THR A 57 -15.78 -1.43 23.33
C THR A 57 -16.58 -0.29 23.94
N ARG A 58 -16.52 0.92 23.38
CA ARG A 58 -17.30 2.09 23.84
C ARG A 58 -18.58 2.31 23.04
N GLU A 59 -18.71 1.70 21.86
CA GLU A 59 -19.87 1.84 20.97
C GLU A 59 -21.17 1.27 21.58
N GLU A 60 -21.09 0.47 22.65
CA GLU A 60 -22.26 0.06 23.43
C GLU A 60 -22.97 1.23 24.16
N ARG A 61 -22.37 2.43 24.13
CA ARG A 61 -22.98 3.66 24.67
C ARG A 61 -23.57 4.47 23.51
N PRO A 62 -24.75 5.12 23.72
CA PRO A 62 -25.31 6.03 22.73
C PRO A 62 -24.27 7.08 22.33
N TRP A 63 -24.26 7.45 21.04
CA TRP A 63 -23.41 8.52 20.50
C TRP A 63 -23.47 9.76 21.41
N SER A 64 -22.32 10.16 21.96
CA SER A 64 -22.22 11.29 22.90
C SER A 64 -21.72 12.59 22.25
N GLY A 65 -21.70 12.67 20.91
CA GLY A 65 -21.24 13.85 20.17
C GLY A 65 -19.72 13.94 20.02
N SER A 66 -18.94 12.98 20.53
CA SER A 66 -17.49 12.96 20.35
C SER A 66 -16.94 11.54 20.25
N VAL A 67 -15.91 11.35 19.41
CA VAL A 67 -15.10 10.12 19.43
C VAL A 67 -14.17 10.19 20.64
N ASP A 68 -14.75 9.92 21.84
CA ASP A 68 -14.03 9.99 23.09
C ASP A 68 -13.23 8.71 23.33
N VAL A 69 -12.08 8.60 22.67
CA VAL A 69 -11.05 7.61 22.99
C VAL A 69 -9.96 8.33 23.79
N ALA A 70 -9.58 7.77 24.93
CA ALA A 70 -8.52 8.36 25.75
C ALA A 70 -7.25 8.63 24.90
N PRO A 71 -6.63 9.82 25.04
CA PRO A 71 -5.41 10.14 24.29
C PRO A 71 -4.33 9.08 24.52
N GLY A 72 -3.73 8.59 23.43
CA GLY A 72 -2.72 7.56 23.50
C GLY A 72 -1.90 7.45 22.21
N PRO A 73 -0.87 6.62 22.19
CA PRO A 73 -0.01 6.45 21.00
C PRO A 73 -0.78 5.97 19.77
N ALA A 74 -1.94 5.35 19.96
CA ALA A 74 -2.81 4.89 18.88
C ALA A 74 -3.56 6.04 18.16
N ASP A 75 -3.63 7.24 18.73
CA ASP A 75 -4.27 8.41 18.12
C ASP A 75 -3.60 8.86 16.83
N GLY A 76 -2.29 8.69 16.72
CA GLY A 76 -1.52 8.94 15.51
C GLY A 76 -1.66 7.85 14.45
N SER A 77 -2.44 6.80 14.72
CA SER A 77 -2.72 5.75 13.72
C SER A 77 -3.64 6.26 12.63
N PRO A 78 -3.61 5.64 11.42
CA PRO A 78 -4.56 5.97 10.36
C PRO A 78 -6.03 5.88 10.81
N ALA A 79 -6.40 4.90 11.63
CA ALA A 79 -7.75 4.77 12.16
C ALA A 79 -8.08 5.90 13.16
N GLY A 80 -7.16 6.22 14.07
CA GLY A 80 -7.35 7.29 15.03
C GLY A 80 -7.52 8.66 14.38
N ILE A 81 -6.66 8.98 13.40
CA ILE A 81 -6.75 10.23 12.64
C ILE A 81 -8.09 10.34 11.91
N LEU A 82 -8.52 9.25 11.26
CA LEU A 82 -9.75 9.23 10.48
C LEU A 82 -10.98 9.36 11.38
N LEU A 83 -11.16 8.48 12.36
CA LEU A 83 -12.36 8.46 13.19
C LEU A 83 -12.50 9.73 14.04
N ARG A 84 -11.39 10.28 14.57
CA ARG A 84 -11.43 11.58 15.26
C ARG A 84 -11.79 12.73 14.33
N GLY A 85 -11.21 12.74 13.12
CA GLY A 85 -11.54 13.76 12.10
C GLY A 85 -13.01 13.71 11.70
N LEU A 86 -13.59 12.52 11.60
CA LEU A 86 -15.01 12.33 11.31
C LEU A 86 -15.89 12.72 12.49
N GLY A 87 -15.52 12.36 13.72
CA GLY A 87 -16.21 12.80 14.93
C GLY A 87 -16.34 14.32 15.00
N MET A 88 -15.25 15.06 14.70
CA MET A 88 -15.28 16.53 14.64
C MET A 88 -16.26 17.07 13.59
N VAL A 89 -16.44 16.39 12.47
CA VAL A 89 -17.40 16.80 11.42
C VAL A 89 -18.84 16.60 11.91
N LEU A 90 -19.10 15.48 12.59
CA LEU A 90 -20.43 15.16 13.11
C LEU A 90 -20.85 16.07 14.28
N ASP A 91 -19.89 16.54 15.08
CA ASP A 91 -20.14 17.42 16.24
C ASP A 91 -20.44 18.89 15.87
N GLN A 92 -20.33 19.27 14.59
CA GLN A 92 -20.55 20.65 14.15
C GLN A 92 -22.01 21.10 14.10
N GLY A 93 -22.96 20.23 14.42
CA GLY A 93 -24.39 20.56 14.43
C GLY A 93 -24.94 21.03 13.06
N MET A 94 -24.31 20.57 11.97
CA MET A 94 -24.75 20.89 10.60
C MET A 94 -26.06 20.18 10.25
N PRO A 95 -26.88 20.75 9.33
CA PRO A 95 -28.01 20.03 8.74
C PRO A 95 -27.55 18.68 8.17
N GLN A 96 -28.38 17.63 8.39
CA GLN A 96 -28.03 16.24 8.07
C GLN A 96 -27.48 16.05 6.63
N GLU A 97 -28.11 16.65 5.63
CA GLU A 97 -27.67 16.55 4.23
C GLU A 97 -26.26 17.14 3.99
N ILE A 98 -25.91 18.19 4.74
CA ILE A 98 -24.58 18.82 4.68
C ILE A 98 -23.57 17.96 5.45
N ALA A 99 -23.94 17.42 6.61
CA ALA A 99 -23.13 16.54 7.42
C ALA A 99 -22.73 15.27 6.66
N GLU A 100 -23.66 14.60 5.97
CA GLU A 100 -23.35 13.44 5.12
C GLU A 100 -22.34 13.77 4.04
N LYS A 101 -22.54 14.85 3.29
CA LYS A 101 -21.61 15.27 2.22
C LYS A 101 -20.23 15.65 2.77
N ALA A 102 -20.19 16.30 3.93
CA ALA A 102 -18.94 16.68 4.59
C ALA A 102 -18.21 15.43 5.10
N TYR A 103 -18.96 14.47 5.66
CA TYR A 103 -18.48 13.18 6.11
C TYR A 103 -17.80 12.41 4.97
N ASP A 104 -18.50 12.18 3.87
CA ASP A 104 -17.97 11.43 2.71
C ASP A 104 -16.69 12.08 2.15
N ARG A 105 -16.70 13.40 1.99
CA ARG A 105 -15.51 14.13 1.51
C ARG A 105 -14.33 14.00 2.47
N THR A 106 -14.58 14.08 3.76
CA THR A 106 -13.53 14.00 4.78
C THR A 106 -12.98 12.58 4.87
N THR A 107 -13.84 11.57 4.87
CA THR A 107 -13.46 10.14 4.83
C THR A 107 -12.54 9.88 3.64
N ARG A 108 -13.00 10.22 2.43
CA ARG A 108 -12.23 10.00 1.21
C ARG A 108 -10.87 10.72 1.24
N ARG A 109 -10.85 11.97 1.70
CA ARG A 109 -9.61 12.76 1.80
C ARG A 109 -8.62 12.14 2.77
N LEU A 110 -9.07 11.73 3.96
CA LEU A 110 -8.21 11.17 5.00
C LEU A 110 -7.70 9.77 4.60
N LEU A 111 -8.54 8.91 4.00
CA LEU A 111 -8.13 7.61 3.49
C LEU A 111 -7.08 7.74 2.38
N LEU A 112 -7.29 8.66 1.43
CA LEU A 112 -6.32 8.92 0.35
C LEU A 112 -4.98 9.42 0.91
N ALA A 113 -5.00 10.36 1.86
CA ALA A 113 -3.79 10.89 2.48
C ALA A 113 -3.01 9.80 3.24
N SER A 114 -3.70 8.99 4.05
CA SER A 114 -3.10 7.88 4.81
C SER A 114 -2.54 6.80 3.87
N SER A 115 -3.28 6.45 2.82
CA SER A 115 -2.84 5.50 1.79
C SER A 115 -1.59 6.01 1.07
N ALA A 116 -1.56 7.28 0.65
CA ALA A 116 -0.42 7.89 -0.03
C ALA A 116 0.84 7.87 0.85
N GLN A 117 0.69 8.19 2.14
CA GLN A 117 1.79 8.16 3.10
C GLN A 117 2.36 6.74 3.28
N LEU A 118 1.52 5.72 3.43
CA LEU A 118 1.95 4.33 3.59
C LEU A 118 2.55 3.75 2.30
N ARG A 119 2.09 4.20 1.12
CA ARG A 119 2.63 3.79 -0.18
C ARG A 119 3.90 4.53 -0.59
N SER A 120 4.33 5.54 0.15
CA SER A 120 5.57 6.27 -0.12
C SER A 120 6.75 5.28 -0.23
N GLY A 121 7.57 5.44 -1.25
CA GLY A 121 8.74 4.57 -1.50
C GLY A 121 8.44 3.23 -2.19
N LEU A 122 7.18 2.78 -2.29
CA LEU A 122 6.83 1.53 -2.98
C LEU A 122 7.15 1.60 -4.49
N GLY A 123 7.07 2.79 -5.09
CA GLY A 123 7.45 2.98 -6.50
C GLY A 123 8.89 2.57 -6.79
N PHE A 124 9.81 2.81 -5.84
CA PHE A 124 11.19 2.36 -5.97
C PHE A 124 11.30 0.83 -6.01
N LEU A 125 10.59 0.12 -5.12
CA LEU A 125 10.58 -1.35 -5.12
C LEU A 125 9.99 -1.91 -6.43
N ALA A 126 8.91 -1.31 -6.92
CA ALA A 126 8.31 -1.69 -8.19
C ALA A 126 9.30 -1.50 -9.36
N THR A 127 10.03 -0.37 -9.36
CA THR A 127 11.04 -0.08 -10.37
C THR A 127 12.18 -1.09 -10.31
N VAL A 128 12.77 -1.37 -9.13
CA VAL A 128 13.82 -2.37 -8.99
C VAL A 128 13.32 -3.74 -9.46
N GLY A 129 12.13 -4.16 -9.01
CA GLY A 129 11.55 -5.45 -9.38
C GLY A 129 11.32 -5.63 -10.88
N SER A 130 10.96 -4.56 -11.57
CA SER A 130 10.71 -4.60 -13.03
C SER A 130 11.96 -4.38 -13.87
N THR A 131 12.96 -3.59 -13.41
CA THR A 131 14.11 -3.21 -14.24
C THR A 131 15.37 -4.03 -13.99
N ALA A 132 15.57 -4.57 -12.77
CA ALA A 132 16.77 -5.33 -12.44
C ALA A 132 17.04 -6.53 -13.37
N PRO A 133 16.02 -7.32 -13.82
CA PRO A 133 16.26 -8.41 -14.80
C PRO A 133 16.78 -7.89 -16.14
N PHE A 134 16.29 -6.73 -16.59
CA PHE A 134 16.75 -6.14 -17.86
C PHE A 134 18.17 -5.58 -17.75
N ILE A 135 18.55 -5.05 -16.58
CA ILE A 135 19.93 -4.65 -16.32
C ILE A 135 20.86 -5.88 -16.34
N GLY A 136 20.42 -7.00 -15.74
CA GLY A 136 21.14 -8.27 -15.83
C GLY A 136 21.27 -8.78 -17.26
N LEU A 137 20.17 -8.74 -18.04
CA LEU A 137 20.19 -9.12 -19.46
C LEU A 137 21.13 -8.21 -20.27
N PHE A 138 21.11 -6.91 -20.02
CA PHE A 138 22.05 -5.98 -20.65
C PHE A 138 23.49 -6.37 -20.34
N GLY A 139 23.79 -6.78 -19.10
CA GLY A 139 25.10 -7.31 -18.72
C GLY A 139 25.50 -8.54 -19.53
N THR A 140 24.57 -9.48 -19.79
CA THR A 140 24.91 -10.65 -20.65
C THR A 140 25.22 -10.27 -22.07
N VAL A 141 24.46 -9.37 -22.67
CA VAL A 141 24.70 -8.92 -24.05
C VAL A 141 26.09 -8.31 -24.18
N LEU A 142 26.45 -7.42 -23.25
CA LEU A 142 27.79 -6.79 -23.26
C LEU A 142 28.91 -7.80 -22.96
N GLY A 143 28.69 -8.76 -22.08
CA GLY A 143 29.65 -9.82 -21.77
C GLY A 143 29.93 -10.72 -22.98
N ILE A 144 28.87 -11.11 -23.72
CA ILE A 144 29.02 -11.91 -24.93
C ILE A 144 29.76 -11.11 -26.04
N VAL A 145 29.39 -9.85 -26.26
CA VAL A 145 30.08 -8.97 -27.22
C VAL A 145 31.56 -8.85 -26.87
N ASN A 146 31.90 -8.67 -25.61
CA ASN A 146 33.29 -8.59 -25.16
C ASN A 146 34.05 -9.91 -25.39
N ALA A 147 33.42 -11.07 -25.11
CA ALA A 147 34.02 -12.38 -25.34
C ALA A 147 34.36 -12.61 -26.82
N PHE A 148 33.45 -12.27 -27.74
CA PHE A 148 33.71 -12.34 -29.16
C PHE A 148 34.77 -11.33 -29.64
N SER A 149 34.77 -10.13 -29.10
CA SER A 149 35.79 -9.12 -29.42
C SER A 149 37.22 -9.57 -29.02
N GLN A 150 37.35 -10.20 -27.84
CA GLN A 150 38.62 -10.76 -27.41
C GLN A 150 39.08 -11.92 -28.27
N MET A 151 38.17 -12.78 -28.71
CA MET A 151 38.48 -13.87 -29.66
C MET A 151 38.98 -13.32 -30.99
N ALA A 152 38.36 -12.27 -31.51
CA ALA A 152 38.75 -11.65 -32.79
C ALA A 152 40.14 -10.95 -32.68
N ALA A 153 40.44 -10.30 -31.54
CA ALA A 153 41.69 -9.56 -31.33
C ALA A 153 42.89 -10.48 -31.14
N ASN A 154 42.74 -11.62 -30.47
CA ASN A 154 43.85 -12.50 -30.08
C ASN A 154 44.14 -13.63 -31.10
N GLY A 155 43.32 -13.80 -32.15
CA GLY A 155 43.58 -14.74 -33.23
C GLY A 155 43.73 -16.23 -32.87
N GLN A 156 43.92 -16.55 -31.63
CA GLN A 156 44.11 -17.89 -31.05
C GLN A 156 43.20 -18.22 -29.89
N GLY A 157 42.23 -17.36 -29.60
CA GLY A 157 41.27 -17.57 -28.52
C GLY A 157 40.27 -18.68 -28.92
N GLY A 158 40.59 -19.90 -28.59
CA GLY A 158 39.73 -21.05 -28.83
C GLY A 158 38.40 -20.95 -28.12
N LEU A 159 37.47 -21.90 -28.43
CA LEU A 159 36.13 -22.03 -27.86
C LEU A 159 36.07 -21.85 -26.31
N ALA A 160 37.17 -22.18 -25.63
CA ALA A 160 37.29 -22.03 -24.17
C ALA A 160 37.19 -20.58 -23.69
N VAL A 161 37.75 -19.59 -24.41
CA VAL A 161 37.67 -18.17 -24.05
C VAL A 161 36.26 -17.64 -24.20
N VAL A 162 35.60 -18.01 -25.28
CA VAL A 162 34.20 -17.63 -25.53
C VAL A 162 33.28 -18.28 -24.53
N ALA A 163 33.46 -19.57 -24.20
CA ALA A 163 32.65 -20.28 -23.21
C ALA A 163 32.80 -19.64 -21.82
N GLY A 164 34.02 -19.22 -21.43
CA GLY A 164 34.25 -18.49 -20.18
C GLY A 164 33.51 -17.16 -20.13
N GLY A 165 33.60 -16.33 -21.16
CA GLY A 165 32.90 -15.05 -21.23
C GLY A 165 31.38 -15.17 -21.28
N ILE A 166 30.84 -16.22 -21.90
CA ILE A 166 29.39 -16.51 -21.87
C ILE A 166 28.95 -16.94 -20.47
N ALA A 167 29.72 -17.83 -19.80
CA ALA A 167 29.43 -18.25 -18.44
C ALA A 167 29.38 -17.08 -17.47
N GLU A 168 30.35 -16.18 -17.57
CA GLU A 168 30.40 -14.93 -16.80
C GLU A 168 29.19 -14.04 -17.07
N ALA A 169 28.85 -13.85 -18.33
CA ALA A 169 27.68 -13.07 -18.74
C ALA A 169 26.39 -13.59 -18.09
N LEU A 170 26.15 -14.90 -18.11
CA LEU A 170 24.96 -15.52 -17.54
C LEU A 170 24.77 -15.22 -16.04
N VAL A 171 25.88 -15.05 -15.30
CA VAL A 171 25.83 -14.69 -13.87
C VAL A 171 25.20 -13.30 -13.67
N THR A 172 25.43 -12.35 -14.57
CA THR A 172 24.82 -11.01 -14.42
C THR A 172 23.30 -11.06 -14.55
N THR A 173 22.75 -11.89 -15.43
CA THR A 173 21.30 -12.09 -15.51
C THR A 173 20.75 -12.79 -14.27
N ALA A 174 21.44 -13.81 -13.76
CA ALA A 174 21.04 -14.49 -12.54
C ALA A 174 20.98 -13.51 -11.34
N LEU A 175 21.97 -12.61 -11.22
CA LEU A 175 21.99 -11.55 -10.19
C LEU A 175 20.86 -10.53 -10.39
N GLY A 176 20.52 -10.17 -11.64
CA GLY A 176 19.41 -9.30 -11.95
C GLY A 176 18.07 -9.87 -11.48
N ILE A 177 17.84 -11.14 -11.74
CA ILE A 177 16.63 -11.86 -11.28
C ILE A 177 16.63 -11.97 -9.75
N LEU A 178 17.76 -12.31 -9.15
CA LEU A 178 17.89 -12.42 -7.69
C LEU A 178 17.61 -11.09 -6.98
N ALA A 179 17.99 -9.96 -7.56
CA ALA A 179 17.69 -8.64 -7.02
C ALA A 179 16.19 -8.26 -7.18
N ALA A 180 15.57 -8.68 -8.28
CA ALA A 180 14.18 -8.35 -8.59
C ALA A 180 13.16 -9.07 -7.70
N ILE A 181 13.38 -10.35 -7.39
CA ILE A 181 12.42 -11.19 -6.65
C ILE A 181 12.07 -10.61 -5.28
N PRO A 182 13.03 -10.28 -4.38
CA PRO A 182 12.71 -9.71 -3.09
C PRO A 182 12.02 -8.35 -3.18
N ALA A 183 12.45 -7.49 -4.13
CA ALA A 183 11.86 -6.17 -4.33
C ALA A 183 10.38 -6.28 -4.72
N LEU A 184 10.05 -7.14 -5.67
CA LEU A 184 8.68 -7.37 -6.12
C LEU A 184 7.80 -8.02 -5.05
N TRP A 185 8.36 -8.98 -4.33
CA TRP A 185 7.65 -9.64 -3.23
C TRP A 185 7.30 -8.65 -2.11
N MET A 186 8.24 -7.79 -1.70
CA MET A 186 8.00 -6.73 -0.71
C MET A 186 6.97 -5.72 -1.21
N TYR A 187 7.09 -5.28 -2.47
CA TYR A 187 6.12 -4.38 -3.09
C TYR A 187 4.69 -4.93 -3.01
N ASN A 188 4.48 -6.16 -3.45
CA ASN A 188 3.17 -6.80 -3.47
C ASN A 188 2.61 -6.98 -2.05
N SER A 189 3.45 -7.45 -1.11
CA SER A 189 3.06 -7.68 0.28
C SER A 189 2.64 -6.38 0.98
N ILE A 190 3.42 -5.30 0.79
CA ILE A 190 3.13 -4.01 1.41
C ILE A 190 1.93 -3.35 0.74
N SER A 191 1.85 -3.36 -0.59
CA SER A 191 0.75 -2.77 -1.33
C SER A 191 -0.59 -3.42 -0.98
N GLY A 192 -0.66 -4.75 -0.96
CA GLY A 192 -1.84 -5.50 -0.51
C GLY A 192 -2.17 -5.22 0.95
N GLY A 193 -1.14 -5.12 1.79
CA GLY A 193 -1.31 -4.77 3.20
C GLY A 193 -1.88 -3.38 3.45
N VAL A 194 -1.50 -2.39 2.65
CA VAL A 194 -2.07 -1.03 2.73
C VAL A 194 -3.54 -1.05 2.31
N VAL A 195 -3.88 -1.74 1.22
CA VAL A 195 -5.28 -1.87 0.78
C VAL A 195 -6.14 -2.47 1.88
N ALA A 196 -5.72 -3.61 2.46
CA ALA A 196 -6.47 -4.27 3.51
C ALA A 196 -6.68 -3.37 4.74
N LEU A 197 -5.65 -2.63 5.17
CA LEU A 197 -5.76 -1.69 6.28
C LEU A 197 -6.73 -0.54 5.97
N MET A 198 -6.68 0.03 4.76
CA MET A 198 -7.59 1.11 4.37
C MET A 198 -9.04 0.64 4.32
N THR A 199 -9.31 -0.55 3.80
CA THR A 199 -10.65 -1.14 3.78
C THR A 199 -11.19 -1.36 5.20
N GLU A 200 -10.36 -1.87 6.13
CA GLU A 200 -10.76 -2.06 7.53
C GLU A 200 -11.15 -0.73 8.20
N ILE A 201 -10.37 0.32 7.94
CA ILE A 201 -10.64 1.66 8.49
C ILE A 201 -11.89 2.29 7.83
N GLU A 202 -12.11 2.05 6.53
CA GLU A 202 -13.30 2.52 5.81
C GLU A 202 -14.57 1.88 6.37
N CYS A 203 -14.57 0.56 6.61
CA CYS A 203 -15.69 -0.12 7.27
C CYS A 203 -15.97 0.45 8.68
N ALA A 204 -14.93 0.74 9.46
CA ALA A 204 -15.12 1.37 10.76
C ALA A 204 -15.66 2.80 10.67
N ALA A 205 -15.32 3.54 9.62
CA ALA A 205 -15.94 4.84 9.35
C ALA A 205 -17.44 4.71 9.02
N GLU A 206 -17.82 3.72 8.23
CA GLU A 206 -19.23 3.44 7.95
C GLU A 206 -20.01 3.04 9.21
N GLU A 207 -19.43 2.21 10.09
CA GLU A 207 -20.00 1.87 11.39
C GLU A 207 -20.24 3.15 12.21
N LEU A 208 -19.30 4.09 12.24
CA LEU A 208 -19.43 5.37 12.92
C LEU A 208 -20.56 6.22 12.32
N ALA A 209 -20.67 6.31 11.01
CA ALA A 209 -21.71 7.06 10.34
C ALA A 209 -23.11 6.54 10.71
N VAL A 210 -23.29 5.22 10.69
CA VAL A 210 -24.56 4.59 11.06
C VAL A 210 -24.93 4.85 12.52
N SER A 211 -23.96 4.74 13.43
CA SER A 211 -24.22 4.97 14.86
C SER A 211 -24.54 6.42 15.18
N ALA A 212 -23.85 7.38 14.54
CA ALA A 212 -24.03 8.80 14.79
C ALA A 212 -25.31 9.35 14.12
N LEU A 213 -25.51 9.08 12.84
CA LEU A 213 -26.69 9.57 12.10
C LEU A 213 -27.95 8.82 12.47
N GLY A 214 -27.85 7.52 12.80
CA GLY A 214 -28.97 6.71 13.29
C GLY A 214 -29.47 7.15 14.66
N ALA A 215 -28.58 7.56 15.57
CA ALA A 215 -28.93 8.09 16.87
C ALA A 215 -29.68 9.44 16.78
N GLU A 216 -29.29 10.30 15.84
CA GLU A 216 -29.97 11.58 15.58
C GLU A 216 -31.37 11.37 14.99
N TYR A 217 -31.55 10.36 14.13
CA TYR A 217 -32.87 9.98 13.60
C TYR A 217 -33.80 9.42 14.69
N ALA A 218 -33.26 8.65 15.63
CA ALA A 218 -34.02 8.14 16.78
C ALA A 218 -34.39 9.22 17.79
N ALA A 219 -33.60 10.29 17.90
CA ALA A 219 -33.85 11.43 18.78
C ALA A 219 -34.75 12.52 18.14
N ALA A 220 -34.95 12.48 16.83
CA ALA A 220 -35.80 13.41 16.13
C ALA A 220 -37.27 13.21 16.57
N PRO A 221 -38.00 14.29 16.95
CA PRO A 221 -39.42 14.16 17.31
C PRO A 221 -40.19 13.55 16.14
N ALA A 222 -41.02 12.55 16.46
CA ALA A 222 -41.84 11.85 15.44
C ALA A 222 -42.57 12.88 14.57
N PRO A 223 -42.52 12.77 13.24
CA PRO A 223 -43.24 13.71 12.37
C PRO A 223 -44.71 13.76 12.79
N PRO A 224 -45.33 14.95 12.87
CA PRO A 224 -46.72 15.09 13.31
C PRO A 224 -47.58 14.18 12.46
N ALA A 225 -48.40 13.37 13.13
CA ALA A 225 -49.30 12.41 12.49
C ALA A 225 -50.01 13.11 11.34
N ARG A 226 -49.71 12.67 10.13
CA ARG A 226 -50.33 13.20 8.90
C ARG A 226 -51.82 12.92 9.02
N ASN A 227 -52.62 13.93 9.36
CA ASN A 227 -54.08 13.85 9.37
C ASN A 227 -54.54 13.46 7.96
N VAL A 228 -54.66 12.16 7.73
CA VAL A 228 -55.34 11.63 6.57
C VAL A 228 -56.80 11.95 6.79
N ARG A 229 -57.25 13.11 6.30
CA ARG A 229 -58.71 13.38 6.15
C ARG A 229 -59.24 12.21 5.35
N ARG A 230 -60.02 11.35 6.02
CA ARG A 230 -60.89 10.39 5.35
C ARG A 230 -61.77 11.20 4.41
N ILE A 231 -61.51 11.12 3.13
CA ILE A 231 -62.41 11.60 2.10
C ILE A 231 -63.66 10.75 2.29
N GLY A 232 -64.74 11.41 2.74
CA GLY A 232 -65.96 10.75 3.08
C GLY A 232 -66.49 9.97 1.90
N SER A 233 -66.95 8.75 2.15
CA SER A 233 -67.79 7.97 1.30
C SER A 233 -69.08 8.75 1.05
N GLY A 234 -69.13 9.47 -0.08
CA GLY A 234 -70.35 10.04 -0.60
C GLY A 234 -71.29 8.90 -0.91
N ARG A 235 -72.32 8.77 -0.07
CA ARG A 235 -73.50 7.93 -0.28
C ARG A 235 -74.23 8.53 -1.45
N SER A 236 -74.31 7.84 -2.57
CA SER A 236 -75.22 8.10 -3.64
C SER A 236 -76.57 7.46 -3.27
N ASP A 237 -77.49 8.24 -2.70
CA ASP A 237 -78.93 7.99 -2.72
C ASP A 237 -79.50 8.86 -3.80
N ALA A 238 -80.11 8.27 -4.85
CA ALA A 238 -81.21 8.79 -5.68
C ALA A 238 -81.65 7.69 -6.67
N ARG A 239 -82.75 7.16 -6.40
CA ARG A 239 -83.93 6.99 -7.18
C ARG A 239 -83.78 6.81 -8.69
#